data_89dde93fe67d821d525dfc0d2db698b0
#
_entry.id   89dde93fe67d821d525dfc0d2db698b0
#
_cell.length_a   1.000
_cell.length_b   1.000
_cell.length_c   1.000
_cell.angle_alpha   90.00
_cell.angle_beta   90.00
_cell.angle_gamma   90.00
#
_symmetry.space_group_name_H-M   'P 1'
#
loop_
_entity.id
_entity.type
_entity.pdbx_description
1 polymer ?
#
loop_
_entity_poly.entity_id
_entity_poly.type
_entity_poly.pdbx_seq_one_letter_code
_entity_poly.pdbx_strand_id
1 'polypeptide(L)'
;MTKTYHIAVLPGNGIGPEVMAQANKVLDAVRQRFGIKISTSAYDVGGAAIDRHGSPLPPATVSGCEQADAILFGSVGGPKWEHLPPAEQPERGALLPLRKHFKLFSNLRPARLYQGLEDFCPLRSDIAAKGFDILCVRELTGGIYFGQPKGREGQGPHERAFDTEVYHRFEIERIARIAFESARKRGGKVTSIDKANVLQSSILWREVVTAIAADYPDVALSHMYIDNATMQLIKDPSQFDVLLCSNLFGDILSDECAMITGSMGMLPSASLNEQGFGLYEPAGGSAPDIAGKNIANPIAQILSLALLLRFSLGKDDAAAAIENAINQALEQGYRTADLAGDGKAIGTNEMGDIIAKFVAEGV
;
A
#
# COMPACT_ATOMS: atom_id res chain seq x y z
N MET A 1 -18.60 -14.36 23.83
CA MET A 1 -18.35 -12.90 23.89
C MET A 1 -17.86 -12.43 22.54
N THR A 2 -18.45 -11.37 21.97
CA THR A 2 -17.94 -10.77 20.71
C THR A 2 -16.55 -10.18 20.96
N LYS A 3 -15.56 -10.59 20.17
CA LYS A 3 -14.19 -10.05 20.26
C LYS A 3 -14.22 -8.52 20.09
N THR A 4 -13.56 -7.78 20.96
CA THR A 4 -13.27 -6.37 20.77
C THR A 4 -11.90 -6.25 20.13
N TYR A 5 -11.81 -5.56 18.99
CA TYR A 5 -10.56 -5.30 18.31
C TYR A 5 -9.96 -3.97 18.76
N HIS A 6 -8.65 -3.85 18.70
CA HIS A 6 -7.94 -2.60 18.98
C HIS A 6 -7.05 -2.21 17.78
N ILE A 7 -7.17 -0.96 17.30
CA ILE A 7 -6.37 -0.43 16.21
C ILE A 7 -5.47 0.69 16.74
N ALA A 8 -4.16 0.58 16.50
CA ALA A 8 -3.23 1.68 16.68
C ALA A 8 -3.32 2.62 15.47
N VAL A 9 -3.67 3.88 15.70
CA VAL A 9 -3.81 4.90 14.66
C VAL A 9 -2.61 5.83 14.71
N LEU A 10 -1.84 5.88 13.62
CA LEU A 10 -0.63 6.66 13.48
C LEU A 10 -0.81 7.71 12.36
N PRO A 11 -1.37 8.90 12.63
CA PRO A 11 -1.67 9.86 11.57
C PRO A 11 -0.43 10.38 10.83
N GLY A 12 0.72 10.48 11.51
CA GLY A 12 1.94 11.01 10.94
C GLY A 12 1.91 12.53 10.73
N ASN A 13 2.35 12.98 9.55
CA ASN A 13 2.44 14.40 9.21
C ASN A 13 1.97 14.68 7.77
N GLY A 14 2.05 15.96 7.34
CA GLY A 14 1.55 16.36 6.04
C GLY A 14 0.04 16.20 5.92
N ILE A 15 -0.43 15.57 4.86
CA ILE A 15 -1.87 15.25 4.66
C ILE A 15 -2.36 14.10 5.55
N GLY A 16 -1.45 13.35 6.20
CA GLY A 16 -1.80 12.16 6.99
C GLY A 16 -2.91 12.41 8.02
N PRO A 17 -2.85 13.45 8.88
CA PRO A 17 -3.90 13.74 9.86
C PRO A 17 -5.27 14.01 9.24
N GLU A 18 -5.34 14.74 8.11
CA GLU A 18 -6.63 15.09 7.49
C GLU A 18 -7.28 13.90 6.76
N VAL A 19 -6.51 13.07 6.06
CA VAL A 19 -7.05 11.86 5.41
C VAL A 19 -7.40 10.77 6.43
N MET A 20 -6.62 10.66 7.52
CA MET A 20 -6.90 9.77 8.65
C MET A 20 -8.22 10.13 9.35
N ALA A 21 -8.51 11.42 9.49
CA ALA A 21 -9.78 11.86 10.06
C ALA A 21 -10.97 11.35 9.24
N GLN A 22 -10.85 11.26 7.92
CA GLN A 22 -11.91 10.74 7.05
C GLN A 22 -12.04 9.21 7.19
N ALA A 23 -10.93 8.47 7.24
CA ALA A 23 -10.96 7.04 7.52
C ALA A 23 -11.62 6.72 8.88
N ASN A 24 -11.39 7.53 9.90
CA ASN A 24 -12.04 7.37 11.21
C ASN A 24 -13.57 7.59 11.14
N LYS A 25 -14.06 8.58 10.35
CA LYS A 25 -15.52 8.75 10.13
C LYS A 25 -16.13 7.51 9.48
N VAL A 26 -15.46 6.96 8.48
CA VAL A 26 -15.89 5.73 7.81
C VAL A 26 -15.86 4.53 8.77
N LEU A 27 -14.82 4.43 9.62
CA LEU A 27 -14.76 3.39 10.67
C LEU A 27 -15.93 3.50 11.66
N ASP A 28 -16.34 4.71 12.02
CA ASP A 28 -17.49 4.90 12.90
C ASP A 28 -18.80 4.46 12.23
N ALA A 29 -18.99 4.73 10.93
CA ALA A 29 -20.11 4.21 10.16
C ALA A 29 -20.11 2.67 10.10
N VAL A 30 -18.94 2.05 9.90
CA VAL A 30 -18.77 0.59 9.95
C VAL A 30 -19.14 0.02 11.32
N ARG A 31 -18.65 0.63 12.40
CA ARG A 31 -18.99 0.21 13.79
C ARG A 31 -20.50 0.19 14.02
N GLN A 32 -21.19 1.24 13.59
CA GLN A 32 -22.63 1.37 13.76
C GLN A 32 -23.40 0.36 12.91
N ARG A 33 -23.08 0.25 11.62
CA ARG A 33 -23.81 -0.62 10.69
C ARG A 33 -23.63 -2.11 10.99
N PHE A 34 -22.42 -2.54 11.30
CA PHE A 34 -22.08 -3.96 11.45
C PHE A 34 -22.02 -4.42 12.92
N GLY A 35 -22.21 -3.51 13.89
CA GLY A 35 -22.13 -3.84 15.32
C GLY A 35 -20.75 -4.34 15.76
N ILE A 36 -19.69 -3.99 15.05
CA ILE A 36 -18.33 -4.46 15.32
C ILE A 36 -17.71 -3.59 16.43
N LYS A 37 -17.24 -4.25 17.50
CA LYS A 37 -16.55 -3.57 18.60
C LYS A 37 -15.08 -3.34 18.22
N ILE A 38 -14.75 -2.10 17.88
CA ILE A 38 -13.39 -1.66 17.56
C ILE A 38 -13.07 -0.45 18.43
N SER A 39 -11.96 -0.48 19.15
CA SER A 39 -11.36 0.66 19.83
C SER A 39 -10.14 1.16 19.04
N THR A 40 -9.83 2.44 19.19
CA THR A 40 -8.67 3.07 18.54
C THR A 40 -7.86 3.85 19.56
N SER A 41 -6.54 3.83 19.44
CA SER A 41 -5.62 4.71 20.18
C SER A 41 -4.68 5.38 19.20
N ALA A 42 -4.54 6.71 19.33
CA ALA A 42 -3.67 7.50 18.48
C ALA A 42 -2.27 7.64 19.09
N TYR A 43 -1.24 7.52 18.24
CA TYR A 43 0.17 7.68 18.63
C TYR A 43 0.91 8.55 17.63
N ASP A 44 1.88 9.32 18.11
CA ASP A 44 2.74 10.14 17.27
C ASP A 44 3.78 9.29 16.53
N VAL A 45 4.02 9.62 15.25
CA VAL A 45 4.99 8.95 14.40
C VAL A 45 5.56 9.93 13.36
N GLY A 46 6.76 9.64 12.87
CA GLY A 46 7.39 10.42 11.80
C GLY A 46 7.72 11.86 12.21
N GLY A 47 7.47 12.81 11.30
CA GLY A 47 7.77 14.21 11.52
C GLY A 47 7.06 14.83 12.71
N ALA A 48 5.80 14.47 12.95
CA ALA A 48 5.05 14.93 14.11
C ALA A 48 5.67 14.44 15.43
N ALA A 49 6.20 13.21 15.45
CA ALA A 49 6.89 12.66 16.61
C ALA A 49 8.27 13.32 16.83
N ILE A 50 9.02 13.62 15.76
CA ILE A 50 10.28 14.37 15.87
C ILE A 50 10.02 15.74 16.52
N ASP A 51 9.00 16.46 16.04
CA ASP A 51 8.68 17.80 16.54
C ASP A 51 8.26 17.81 18.01
N ARG A 52 7.57 16.76 18.49
CA ARG A 52 7.05 16.69 19.87
C ARG A 52 7.98 15.97 20.85
N HIS A 53 8.70 14.97 20.37
CA HIS A 53 9.44 14.03 21.21
C HIS A 53 10.92 13.93 20.87
N GLY A 54 11.38 14.60 19.79
CA GLY A 54 12.77 14.51 19.31
C GLY A 54 13.16 13.15 18.67
N SER A 55 12.18 12.29 18.41
CA SER A 55 12.40 10.97 17.81
C SER A 55 11.26 10.62 16.83
N PRO A 56 11.57 10.06 15.65
CA PRO A 56 10.55 9.68 14.66
C PRO A 56 9.65 8.53 15.11
N LEU A 57 10.12 7.69 16.04
CA LEU A 57 9.39 6.53 16.57
C LEU A 57 9.56 6.45 18.10
N PRO A 58 8.72 7.12 18.88
CA PRO A 58 8.75 7.06 20.33
C PRO A 58 8.48 5.64 20.85
N PRO A 59 9.10 5.20 21.98
CA PRO A 59 8.83 3.89 22.59
C PRO A 59 7.35 3.65 22.90
N ALA A 60 6.61 4.70 23.31
CA ALA A 60 5.17 4.62 23.56
C ALA A 60 4.37 4.24 22.30
N THR A 61 4.79 4.68 21.13
CA THR A 61 4.18 4.32 19.84
C THR A 61 4.39 2.84 19.54
N VAL A 62 5.62 2.33 19.73
CA VAL A 62 5.91 0.90 19.53
C VAL A 62 5.07 0.04 20.48
N SER A 63 5.09 0.36 21.78
CA SER A 63 4.31 -0.37 22.79
C SER A 63 2.80 -0.34 22.53
N GLY A 64 2.29 0.80 22.03
CA GLY A 64 0.89 0.90 21.63
C GLY A 64 0.53 0.02 20.42
N CYS A 65 1.44 -0.05 19.44
CA CYS A 65 1.28 -0.94 18.29
C CYS A 65 1.35 -2.42 18.67
N GLU A 66 2.22 -2.80 19.64
CA GLU A 66 2.32 -4.18 20.15
C GLU A 66 1.04 -4.67 20.84
N GLN A 67 0.24 -3.76 21.40
CA GLN A 67 -1.01 -4.06 22.06
C GLN A 67 -2.23 -4.03 21.12
N ALA A 68 -2.02 -3.66 19.86
CA ALA A 68 -3.09 -3.56 18.87
C ALA A 68 -3.24 -4.84 18.04
N ASP A 69 -4.43 -5.03 17.44
CA ASP A 69 -4.68 -6.08 16.44
C ASP A 69 -4.14 -5.68 15.04
N ALA A 70 -4.01 -4.36 14.78
CA ALA A 70 -3.48 -3.82 13.52
C ALA A 70 -3.07 -2.36 13.68
N ILE A 71 -2.28 -1.85 12.73
CA ILE A 71 -1.86 -0.46 12.64
C ILE A 71 -2.53 0.20 11.43
N LEU A 72 -3.28 1.29 11.66
CA LEU A 72 -3.72 2.19 10.61
C LEU A 72 -2.78 3.40 10.58
N PHE A 73 -2.02 3.51 9.50
CA PHE A 73 -0.94 4.49 9.35
C PHE A 73 -1.35 5.53 8.31
N GLY A 74 -1.04 6.80 8.55
CA GLY A 74 -1.30 7.89 7.61
C GLY A 74 -0.14 8.10 6.65
N SER A 75 0.61 9.17 6.84
CA SER A 75 1.79 9.48 6.01
C SER A 75 2.89 10.12 6.83
N VAL A 76 4.15 9.89 6.42
CA VAL A 76 5.33 10.50 7.04
C VAL A 76 6.27 11.01 5.95
N GLY A 77 7.18 11.92 6.34
CA GLY A 77 8.16 12.49 5.42
C GLY A 77 7.98 13.99 5.18
N GLY A 78 8.89 14.53 4.40
CA GLY A 78 8.86 15.92 3.96
C GLY A 78 10.19 16.64 4.15
N PRO A 79 10.41 17.76 3.42
CA PRO A 79 11.70 18.46 3.33
C PRO A 79 12.18 19.06 4.67
N LYS A 80 11.25 19.27 5.61
CA LYS A 80 11.57 19.84 6.93
C LYS A 80 12.63 19.03 7.69
N TRP A 81 12.68 17.70 7.52
CA TRP A 81 13.54 16.78 8.27
C TRP A 81 14.67 16.17 7.43
N GLU A 82 14.83 16.55 6.16
CA GLU A 82 15.89 16.02 5.28
C GLU A 82 17.31 16.34 5.76
N HIS A 83 17.49 17.39 6.57
CA HIS A 83 18.76 17.77 7.18
C HIS A 83 19.22 16.82 8.30
N LEU A 84 18.33 15.97 8.82
CA LEU A 84 18.65 15.01 9.87
C LEU A 84 19.45 13.81 9.33
N PRO A 85 20.23 13.14 10.17
CA PRO A 85 20.85 11.87 9.80
C PRO A 85 19.81 10.88 9.24
N PRO A 86 20.14 10.07 8.24
CA PRO A 86 19.19 9.18 7.58
C PRO A 86 18.36 8.30 8.53
N ALA A 87 18.95 7.82 9.63
CA ALA A 87 18.26 6.98 10.63
C ALA A 87 17.25 7.75 11.50
N GLU A 88 17.32 9.09 11.49
CA GLU A 88 16.45 9.98 12.26
C GLU A 88 15.38 10.65 11.37
N GLN A 89 15.44 10.43 10.06
CA GLN A 89 14.42 10.92 9.13
C GLN A 89 13.10 10.15 9.29
N PRO A 90 11.93 10.77 9.02
CA PRO A 90 10.62 10.20 9.31
C PRO A 90 10.40 8.79 8.76
N GLU A 91 10.73 8.52 7.50
CA GLU A 91 10.51 7.22 6.86
C GLU A 91 11.50 6.17 7.36
N ARG A 92 12.80 6.50 7.34
CA ARG A 92 13.87 5.57 7.74
C ARG A 92 13.90 5.31 9.23
N GLY A 93 13.52 6.31 10.03
CA GLY A 93 13.51 6.22 11.49
C GLY A 93 12.20 5.70 12.09
N ALA A 94 11.10 5.64 11.32
CA ALA A 94 9.83 5.15 11.82
C ALA A 94 9.25 4.00 10.99
N LEU A 95 8.92 4.22 9.72
CA LEU A 95 8.21 3.23 8.91
C LEU A 95 9.01 1.93 8.72
N LEU A 96 10.29 2.04 8.32
CA LEU A 96 11.14 0.87 8.12
C LEU A 96 11.39 0.11 9.44
N PRO A 97 11.67 0.75 10.59
CA PRO A 97 11.73 0.06 11.88
C PRO A 97 10.43 -0.64 12.27
N LEU A 98 9.25 -0.04 12.07
CA LEU A 98 7.96 -0.70 12.33
C LEU A 98 7.77 -1.94 11.48
N ARG A 99 8.03 -1.86 10.16
CA ARG A 99 7.96 -3.02 9.25
C ARG A 99 8.88 -4.15 9.70
N LYS A 100 10.10 -3.82 10.12
CA LYS A 100 11.08 -4.79 10.65
C LYS A 100 10.62 -5.39 11.97
N HIS A 101 10.17 -4.56 12.93
CA HIS A 101 9.75 -4.96 14.27
C HIS A 101 8.61 -5.98 14.21
N PHE A 102 7.59 -5.70 13.40
CA PHE A 102 6.42 -6.57 13.22
C PHE A 102 6.62 -7.66 12.14
N LYS A 103 7.81 -7.76 11.53
CA LYS A 103 8.14 -8.75 10.47
C LYS A 103 7.18 -8.71 9.29
N LEU A 104 6.80 -7.51 8.86
CA LEU A 104 5.85 -7.29 7.77
C LEU A 104 6.55 -7.53 6.42
N PHE A 105 6.51 -8.75 5.92
CA PHE A 105 7.25 -9.16 4.74
C PHE A 105 6.45 -9.06 3.44
N SER A 106 5.13 -9.09 3.51
CA SER A 106 4.24 -9.06 2.34
C SER A 106 3.58 -7.70 2.22
N ASN A 107 3.82 -7.00 1.13
CA ASN A 107 3.15 -5.74 0.83
C ASN A 107 2.18 -5.94 -0.34
N LEU A 108 0.90 -5.71 -0.06
CA LEU A 108 -0.20 -5.82 -1.02
C LEU A 108 -0.62 -4.42 -1.46
N ARG A 109 -0.53 -4.13 -2.75
CA ARG A 109 -0.92 -2.84 -3.36
C ARG A 109 -1.91 -3.10 -4.49
N PRO A 110 -3.22 -3.06 -4.23
CA PRO A 110 -4.23 -3.15 -5.28
C PRO A 110 -4.29 -1.86 -6.10
N ALA A 111 -4.31 -1.98 -7.41
CA ALA A 111 -4.46 -0.88 -8.37
C ALA A 111 -5.60 -1.22 -9.31
N ARG A 112 -6.70 -0.49 -9.16
CA ARG A 112 -7.93 -0.70 -9.93
C ARG A 112 -8.34 0.59 -10.63
N LEU A 113 -8.67 0.50 -11.90
CA LEU A 113 -9.35 1.58 -12.60
C LEU A 113 -10.85 1.52 -12.27
N TYR A 114 -11.33 2.53 -11.56
CA TYR A 114 -12.73 2.61 -11.17
C TYR A 114 -13.60 3.13 -12.33
N GLN A 115 -14.83 2.64 -12.42
CA GLN A 115 -15.79 3.11 -13.41
C GLN A 115 -16.03 4.62 -13.27
N GLY A 116 -16.01 5.32 -14.41
CA GLY A 116 -16.12 6.77 -14.46
C GLY A 116 -14.82 7.53 -14.18
N LEU A 117 -13.68 6.83 -14.07
CA LEU A 117 -12.34 7.42 -14.01
C LEU A 117 -11.50 7.14 -15.27
N GLU A 118 -12.09 6.57 -16.30
CA GLU A 118 -11.38 6.22 -17.54
C GLU A 118 -10.73 7.45 -18.21
N ASP A 119 -11.40 8.60 -18.14
CA ASP A 119 -10.89 9.86 -18.69
C ASP A 119 -9.69 10.45 -17.93
N PHE A 120 -9.48 10.01 -16.68
CA PHE A 120 -8.33 10.41 -15.86
C PHE A 120 -7.16 9.43 -15.97
N CYS A 121 -7.39 8.25 -16.53
CA CYS A 121 -6.36 7.28 -16.84
C CYS A 121 -5.42 7.87 -17.90
N PRO A 122 -4.10 7.92 -17.69
CA PRO A 122 -3.15 8.47 -18.65
C PRO A 122 -2.93 7.60 -19.89
N LEU A 123 -3.53 6.40 -19.89
CA LEU A 123 -3.44 5.48 -21.03
C LEU A 123 -4.40 5.92 -22.15
N ARG A 124 -4.17 5.40 -23.34
CA ARG A 124 -5.09 5.58 -24.46
C ARG A 124 -6.51 5.13 -24.08
N SER A 125 -7.51 5.84 -24.54
CA SER A 125 -8.92 5.57 -24.20
C SER A 125 -9.40 4.16 -24.56
N ASP A 126 -8.88 3.56 -25.65
CA ASP A 126 -9.19 2.18 -26.04
C ASP A 126 -8.56 1.13 -25.10
N ILE A 127 -7.51 1.48 -24.37
CA ILE A 127 -6.89 0.65 -23.34
C ILE A 127 -7.63 0.85 -22.02
N ALA A 128 -7.86 2.11 -21.61
CA ALA A 128 -8.56 2.44 -20.37
C ALA A 128 -9.98 1.87 -20.35
N ALA A 129 -10.71 1.89 -21.49
CA ALA A 129 -12.06 1.34 -21.62
C ALA A 129 -12.18 -0.16 -21.31
N LYS A 130 -11.09 -0.93 -21.37
CA LYS A 130 -11.10 -2.34 -20.95
C LYS A 130 -11.16 -2.50 -19.42
N GLY A 131 -10.78 -1.48 -18.66
CA GLY A 131 -10.58 -1.56 -17.23
C GLY A 131 -9.42 -2.47 -16.85
N PHE A 132 -9.00 -2.40 -15.61
CA PHE A 132 -8.05 -3.35 -15.00
C PHE A 132 -8.20 -3.35 -13.49
N ASP A 133 -7.84 -4.47 -12.88
CA ASP A 133 -7.77 -4.67 -11.43
C ASP A 133 -6.56 -5.55 -11.13
N ILE A 134 -5.45 -4.92 -10.75
CA ILE A 134 -4.14 -5.54 -10.55
C ILE A 134 -3.81 -5.54 -9.06
N LEU A 135 -3.36 -6.67 -8.54
CA LEU A 135 -2.77 -6.76 -7.21
C LEU A 135 -1.25 -6.92 -7.32
N CYS A 136 -0.49 -5.90 -6.94
CA CYS A 136 0.95 -6.04 -6.77
C CYS A 136 1.26 -6.65 -5.40
N VAL A 137 1.88 -7.84 -5.39
CA VAL A 137 2.37 -8.55 -4.21
C VAL A 137 3.89 -8.39 -4.18
N ARG A 138 4.37 -7.49 -3.31
CA ARG A 138 5.77 -7.11 -3.17
C ARG A 138 6.36 -7.76 -1.92
N GLU A 139 7.50 -8.45 -2.06
CA GLU A 139 8.32 -8.81 -0.91
C GLU A 139 8.93 -7.54 -0.30
N LEU A 140 8.91 -7.39 1.04
CA LEU A 140 9.17 -6.11 1.68
C LEU A 140 10.41 -6.10 2.59
N THR A 141 10.98 -7.25 2.94
CA THR A 141 12.00 -7.38 3.99
C THR A 141 13.35 -7.91 3.50
N GLY A 142 13.44 -8.31 2.25
CA GLY A 142 14.66 -8.79 1.59
C GLY A 142 15.16 -7.85 0.48
N GLY A 143 16.02 -8.41 -0.36
CA GLY A 143 16.52 -7.74 -1.55
C GLY A 143 17.55 -6.64 -1.28
N ILE A 144 17.71 -5.75 -2.24
CA ILE A 144 18.73 -4.69 -2.25
C ILE A 144 18.55 -3.66 -1.12
N TYR A 145 17.32 -3.49 -0.59
CA TYR A 145 17.07 -2.53 0.50
C TYR A 145 17.67 -3.00 1.83
N PHE A 146 17.82 -4.30 2.03
CA PHE A 146 18.28 -4.89 3.29
C PHE A 146 19.56 -5.72 3.17
N GLY A 147 19.97 -6.06 1.95
CA GLY A 147 21.16 -6.86 1.69
C GLY A 147 22.45 -6.21 2.20
N GLN A 148 23.40 -7.07 2.57
CA GLN A 148 24.73 -6.68 3.04
C GLN A 148 25.80 -7.44 2.24
N PRO A 149 27.02 -6.88 2.04
CA PRO A 149 27.45 -5.53 2.44
C PRO A 149 26.85 -4.43 1.56
N LYS A 150 26.72 -3.22 2.13
CA LYS A 150 26.39 -2.01 1.38
C LYS A 150 27.15 -0.81 1.95
N GLY A 151 27.49 0.15 1.11
CA GLY A 151 28.22 1.32 1.57
C GLY A 151 28.94 2.08 0.49
N ARG A 152 29.85 2.93 0.95
CA ARG A 152 30.76 3.71 0.12
C ARG A 152 32.19 3.51 0.61
N GLU A 153 33.14 3.41 -0.28
CA GLU A 153 34.57 3.29 0.01
C GLU A 153 35.43 3.94 -1.05
N GLY A 154 36.67 4.25 -0.71
CA GLY A 154 37.58 4.99 -1.58
C GLY A 154 37.43 6.49 -1.46
N GLN A 155 38.18 7.22 -2.30
CA GLN A 155 38.14 8.70 -2.38
C GLN A 155 38.42 9.17 -3.81
N GLY A 156 37.87 10.34 -4.17
CA GLY A 156 38.06 10.96 -5.47
C GLY A 156 37.60 10.05 -6.61
N PRO A 157 38.39 9.89 -7.70
CA PRO A 157 37.97 9.06 -8.84
C PRO A 157 37.91 7.55 -8.54
N HIS A 158 38.38 7.11 -7.40
CA HIS A 158 38.33 5.70 -6.93
C HIS A 158 37.23 5.47 -5.88
N GLU A 159 36.41 6.49 -5.58
CA GLU A 159 35.23 6.32 -4.74
C GLU A 159 34.23 5.39 -5.42
N ARG A 160 33.75 4.39 -4.69
CA ARG A 160 32.67 3.51 -5.15
C ARG A 160 31.59 3.36 -4.11
N ALA A 161 30.35 3.23 -4.57
CA ALA A 161 29.19 2.87 -3.76
C ALA A 161 28.63 1.54 -4.23
N PHE A 162 28.13 0.73 -3.30
CA PHE A 162 27.56 -0.58 -3.61
C PHE A 162 26.42 -0.94 -2.67
N ASP A 163 25.44 -1.63 -3.23
CA ASP A 163 24.33 -2.27 -2.52
C ASP A 163 24.25 -3.72 -2.98
N THR A 164 23.95 -4.65 -2.06
CA THR A 164 23.88 -6.07 -2.36
C THR A 164 22.44 -6.53 -2.40
N GLU A 165 22.01 -7.15 -3.49
CA GLU A 165 20.72 -7.81 -3.58
C GLU A 165 20.84 -9.26 -3.11
N VAL A 166 20.14 -9.59 -2.02
CA VAL A 166 20.14 -10.93 -1.42
C VAL A 166 18.72 -11.40 -1.19
N TYR A 167 18.41 -12.61 -1.66
CA TYR A 167 17.20 -13.35 -1.32
C TYR A 167 17.53 -14.75 -0.86
N HIS A 168 16.94 -15.16 0.25
CA HIS A 168 16.94 -16.55 0.67
C HIS A 168 15.71 -17.27 0.12
N ARG A 169 15.84 -18.58 -0.12
CA ARG A 169 14.74 -19.41 -0.63
C ARG A 169 13.44 -19.22 0.17
N PHE A 170 13.50 -19.24 1.51
CA PHE A 170 12.31 -19.11 2.35
C PHE A 170 11.59 -17.76 2.21
N GLU A 171 12.32 -16.67 1.91
CA GLU A 171 11.73 -15.35 1.68
C GLU A 171 10.90 -15.34 0.40
N ILE A 172 11.39 -16.00 -0.64
CA ILE A 172 10.68 -16.14 -1.92
C ILE A 172 9.48 -17.08 -1.77
N GLU A 173 9.65 -18.21 -1.07
CA GLU A 173 8.59 -19.18 -0.84
C GLU A 173 7.38 -18.56 -0.14
N ARG A 174 7.60 -17.81 0.96
CA ARG A 174 6.51 -17.21 1.73
C ARG A 174 5.73 -16.17 0.92
N ILE A 175 6.42 -15.31 0.15
CA ILE A 175 5.74 -14.30 -0.66
C ILE A 175 5.05 -14.91 -1.89
N ALA A 176 5.62 -15.94 -2.50
CA ALA A 176 5.00 -16.66 -3.59
C ALA A 176 3.67 -17.28 -3.14
N ARG A 177 3.62 -17.94 -1.98
CA ARG A 177 2.37 -18.50 -1.43
C ARG A 177 1.30 -17.42 -1.25
N ILE A 178 1.65 -16.23 -0.74
CA ILE A 178 0.70 -15.10 -0.64
C ILE A 178 0.16 -14.70 -2.01
N ALA A 179 1.00 -14.65 -3.04
CA ALA A 179 0.58 -14.30 -4.39
C ALA A 179 -0.38 -15.35 -4.99
N PHE A 180 -0.07 -16.64 -4.85
CA PHE A 180 -0.94 -17.73 -5.35
C PHE A 180 -2.26 -17.79 -4.59
N GLU A 181 -2.27 -17.67 -3.26
CA GLU A 181 -3.49 -17.61 -2.46
C GLU A 181 -4.35 -16.39 -2.81
N SER A 182 -3.71 -15.25 -3.10
CA SER A 182 -4.41 -14.06 -3.58
C SER A 182 -5.03 -14.30 -4.95
N ALA A 183 -4.31 -14.91 -5.88
CA ALA A 183 -4.81 -15.20 -7.22
C ALA A 183 -6.01 -16.14 -7.21
N ARG A 184 -6.05 -17.15 -6.33
CA ARG A 184 -7.22 -18.05 -6.13
C ARG A 184 -8.50 -17.31 -5.79
N LYS A 185 -8.39 -16.17 -5.10
CA LYS A 185 -9.53 -15.33 -4.70
C LYS A 185 -9.88 -14.27 -5.76
N ARG A 186 -9.16 -14.25 -6.88
CA ARG A 186 -9.26 -13.27 -7.96
C ARG A 186 -9.38 -13.96 -9.32
N GLY A 187 -8.62 -13.53 -10.31
CA GLY A 187 -8.65 -14.06 -11.69
C GLY A 187 -7.85 -15.35 -11.92
N GLY A 188 -7.22 -15.91 -10.88
CA GLY A 188 -6.49 -17.19 -10.98
C GLY A 188 -5.18 -17.10 -11.75
N LYS A 189 -4.53 -15.91 -11.83
CA LYS A 189 -3.31 -15.71 -12.61
C LYS A 189 -2.23 -14.99 -11.81
N VAL A 190 -1.02 -15.55 -11.78
CA VAL A 190 0.19 -14.93 -11.23
C VAL A 190 1.17 -14.63 -12.37
N THR A 191 1.62 -13.39 -12.46
CA THR A 191 2.77 -13.01 -13.29
C THR A 191 3.94 -12.69 -12.36
N SER A 192 4.93 -13.58 -12.34
CA SER A 192 6.16 -13.41 -11.55
C SER A 192 7.14 -12.52 -12.29
N ILE A 193 7.54 -11.43 -11.65
CA ILE A 193 8.42 -10.39 -12.23
C ILE A 193 9.84 -10.60 -11.75
N ASP A 194 10.77 -10.65 -12.69
CA ASP A 194 12.18 -10.92 -12.41
C ASP A 194 13.12 -10.27 -13.44
N LYS A 195 14.42 -10.46 -13.27
CA LYS A 195 15.47 -10.14 -14.24
C LYS A 195 16.42 -11.33 -14.39
N ALA A 196 15.86 -12.54 -14.53
CA ALA A 196 16.61 -13.80 -14.52
C ALA A 196 17.62 -13.96 -15.67
N ASN A 197 17.50 -13.14 -16.73
CA ASN A 197 18.51 -13.10 -17.78
C ASN A 197 19.83 -12.41 -17.36
N VAL A 198 19.88 -11.74 -16.19
CA VAL A 198 21.05 -11.01 -15.70
C VAL A 198 21.40 -11.33 -14.25
N LEU A 199 20.40 -11.41 -13.35
CA LEU A 199 20.61 -11.45 -11.90
C LEU A 199 20.49 -12.87 -11.35
N GLN A 200 21.46 -13.29 -10.52
CA GLN A 200 21.42 -14.58 -9.82
C GLN A 200 20.28 -14.68 -8.81
N SER A 201 19.98 -13.58 -8.11
CA SER A 201 18.82 -13.47 -7.22
C SER A 201 17.50 -13.75 -7.95
N SER A 202 17.36 -13.24 -9.16
CA SER A 202 16.19 -13.44 -10.01
C SER A 202 16.12 -14.87 -10.60
N ILE A 203 17.26 -15.52 -10.85
CA ILE A 203 17.27 -16.94 -11.24
C ILE A 203 16.70 -17.80 -10.10
N LEU A 204 17.21 -17.61 -8.88
CA LEU A 204 16.68 -18.29 -7.68
C LEU A 204 15.18 -17.97 -7.47
N TRP A 205 14.78 -16.70 -7.66
CA TRP A 205 13.39 -16.27 -7.57
C TRP A 205 12.49 -17.10 -8.51
N ARG A 206 12.84 -17.17 -9.77
CA ARG A 206 12.10 -17.92 -10.80
C ARG A 206 12.01 -19.40 -10.49
N GLU A 207 13.11 -20.02 -10.08
CA GLU A 207 13.16 -21.43 -9.69
C GLU A 207 12.20 -21.73 -8.53
N VAL A 208 12.26 -20.92 -7.48
CA VAL A 208 11.42 -21.10 -6.29
C VAL A 208 9.95 -20.88 -6.60
N VAL A 209 9.60 -19.80 -7.31
CA VAL A 209 8.20 -19.52 -7.70
C VAL A 209 7.63 -20.63 -8.57
N THR A 210 8.45 -21.17 -9.51
CA THR A 210 8.03 -22.31 -10.35
C THR A 210 7.80 -23.57 -9.51
N ALA A 211 8.64 -23.82 -8.52
CA ALA A 211 8.46 -24.98 -7.63
C ALA A 211 7.18 -24.84 -6.78
N ILE A 212 6.90 -23.65 -6.23
CA ILE A 212 5.68 -23.38 -5.45
C ILE A 212 4.42 -23.48 -6.31
N ALA A 213 4.46 -23.11 -7.59
CA ALA A 213 3.32 -23.23 -8.51
C ALA A 213 2.76 -24.64 -8.61
N ALA A 214 3.59 -25.67 -8.38
CA ALA A 214 3.12 -27.07 -8.37
C ALA A 214 2.08 -27.35 -7.27
N ASP A 215 2.08 -26.60 -6.17
CA ASP A 215 1.08 -26.69 -5.10
C ASP A 215 -0.25 -25.98 -5.46
N TYR A 216 -0.29 -25.25 -6.60
CA TYR A 216 -1.41 -24.42 -7.04
C TYR A 216 -1.81 -24.69 -8.50
N PRO A 217 -2.21 -25.92 -8.85
CA PRO A 217 -2.51 -26.31 -10.24
C PRO A 217 -3.71 -25.57 -10.85
N ASP A 218 -4.50 -24.91 -10.01
CA ASP A 218 -5.65 -24.08 -10.36
C ASP A 218 -5.28 -22.63 -10.67
N VAL A 219 -4.01 -22.23 -10.51
CA VAL A 219 -3.51 -20.85 -10.77
C VAL A 219 -2.52 -20.87 -11.92
N ALA A 220 -2.77 -20.06 -12.95
CA ALA A 220 -1.87 -19.91 -14.08
C ALA A 220 -0.63 -19.07 -13.68
N LEU A 221 0.58 -19.63 -13.88
CA LEU A 221 1.83 -18.92 -13.68
C LEU A 221 2.45 -18.49 -15.03
N SER A 222 2.87 -17.24 -15.10
CA SER A 222 3.77 -16.74 -16.14
C SER A 222 4.95 -16.00 -15.52
N HIS A 223 6.09 -15.95 -16.22
CA HIS A 223 7.24 -15.14 -15.82
C HIS A 223 7.44 -14.01 -16.82
N MET A 224 7.78 -12.83 -16.32
CA MET A 224 8.02 -11.67 -17.16
C MET A 224 9.23 -10.88 -16.61
N TYR A 225 10.13 -10.46 -17.52
CA TYR A 225 11.20 -9.55 -17.13
C TYR A 225 10.65 -8.18 -16.77
N ILE A 226 11.22 -7.54 -15.76
CA ILE A 226 10.77 -6.25 -15.24
C ILE A 226 10.65 -5.17 -16.31
N ASP A 227 11.63 -5.07 -17.22
CA ASP A 227 11.62 -4.12 -18.33
C ASP A 227 10.48 -4.37 -19.33
N ASN A 228 10.10 -5.63 -19.56
CA ASN A 228 8.93 -5.95 -20.36
C ASN A 228 7.62 -5.66 -19.57
N ALA A 229 7.61 -5.91 -18.27
CA ALA A 229 6.41 -5.69 -17.43
C ALA A 229 5.99 -4.21 -17.44
N THR A 230 6.94 -3.28 -17.32
CA THR A 230 6.66 -1.83 -17.43
C THR A 230 6.04 -1.46 -18.78
N MET A 231 6.58 -2.01 -19.89
CA MET A 231 5.99 -1.79 -21.21
C MET A 231 4.58 -2.38 -21.34
N GLN A 232 4.36 -3.57 -20.80
CA GLN A 232 3.07 -4.27 -20.88
C GLN A 232 1.99 -3.62 -20.01
N LEU A 233 2.33 -3.01 -18.88
CA LEU A 233 1.40 -2.22 -18.06
C LEU A 233 0.83 -1.04 -18.83
N ILE A 234 1.64 -0.36 -19.63
CA ILE A 234 1.18 0.73 -20.50
C ILE A 234 0.39 0.23 -21.72
N LYS A 235 0.83 -0.92 -22.28
CA LYS A 235 0.24 -1.46 -23.51
C LYS A 235 -1.10 -2.13 -23.31
N ASP A 236 -1.24 -2.93 -22.27
CA ASP A 236 -2.46 -3.68 -21.92
C ASP A 236 -2.43 -4.14 -20.46
N PRO A 237 -2.78 -3.26 -19.50
CA PRO A 237 -2.81 -3.60 -18.07
C PRO A 237 -3.85 -4.68 -17.75
N SER A 238 -4.90 -4.83 -18.57
CA SER A 238 -5.98 -5.81 -18.36
C SER A 238 -5.52 -7.27 -18.44
N GLN A 239 -4.32 -7.52 -18.98
CA GLN A 239 -3.74 -8.86 -19.02
C GLN A 239 -3.25 -9.38 -17.65
N PHE A 240 -3.07 -8.47 -16.67
CA PHE A 240 -2.55 -8.80 -15.35
C PHE A 240 -3.68 -9.00 -14.33
N ASP A 241 -3.43 -9.90 -13.38
CA ASP A 241 -4.25 -10.12 -12.19
C ASP A 241 -3.40 -9.92 -10.93
N VAL A 242 -2.46 -10.84 -10.65
CA VAL A 242 -1.50 -10.70 -9.55
C VAL A 242 -0.09 -10.58 -10.11
N LEU A 243 0.60 -9.49 -9.76
CA LEU A 243 2.03 -9.30 -10.02
C LEU A 243 2.82 -9.70 -8.78
N LEU A 244 3.64 -10.73 -8.87
CA LEU A 244 4.53 -11.17 -7.79
C LEU A 244 5.92 -10.57 -8.02
N CYS A 245 6.40 -9.74 -7.09
CA CYS A 245 7.60 -8.93 -7.28
C CYS A 245 8.56 -8.99 -6.09
N SER A 246 9.86 -8.92 -6.39
CA SER A 246 10.90 -8.60 -5.41
C SER A 246 10.72 -7.17 -4.86
N ASN A 247 11.47 -6.83 -3.83
CA ASN A 247 11.31 -5.55 -3.11
C ASN A 247 11.44 -4.33 -4.05
N LEU A 248 12.56 -4.21 -4.77
CA LEU A 248 12.80 -3.08 -5.66
C LEU A 248 11.85 -3.06 -6.86
N PHE A 249 11.66 -4.21 -7.51
CA PHE A 249 10.77 -4.28 -8.69
C PHE A 249 9.31 -4.02 -8.31
N GLY A 250 8.88 -4.51 -7.15
CA GLY A 250 7.55 -4.26 -6.64
C GLY A 250 7.30 -2.80 -6.27
N ASP A 251 8.33 -2.08 -5.79
CA ASP A 251 8.25 -0.65 -5.53
C ASP A 251 7.97 0.12 -6.83
N ILE A 252 8.80 -0.10 -7.85
CA ILE A 252 8.70 0.58 -9.14
C ILE A 252 7.37 0.27 -9.84
N LEU A 253 7.01 -1.02 -9.96
CA LEU A 253 5.79 -1.42 -10.66
C LEU A 253 4.52 -1.00 -9.95
N SER A 254 4.49 -0.99 -8.62
CA SER A 254 3.30 -0.57 -7.90
C SER A 254 3.04 0.93 -8.04
N ASP A 255 4.10 1.75 -8.14
CA ASP A 255 3.96 3.19 -8.37
C ASP A 255 3.52 3.46 -9.82
N GLU A 256 4.01 2.69 -10.80
CA GLU A 256 3.49 2.72 -12.17
C GLU A 256 2.00 2.30 -12.22
N CYS A 257 1.64 1.21 -11.52
CA CYS A 257 0.24 0.79 -11.39
C CYS A 257 -0.63 1.88 -10.76
N ALA A 258 -0.12 2.63 -9.77
CA ALA A 258 -0.84 3.75 -9.19
C ALA A 258 -1.12 4.84 -10.22
N MET A 259 -0.12 5.22 -11.00
CA MET A 259 -0.25 6.29 -11.98
C MET A 259 -1.24 5.95 -13.11
N ILE A 260 -1.28 4.71 -13.57
CA ILE A 260 -2.24 4.30 -14.60
C ILE A 260 -3.69 4.24 -14.09
N THR A 261 -3.93 4.28 -12.77
CA THR A 261 -5.31 4.45 -12.23
C THR A 261 -5.81 5.89 -12.27
N GLY A 262 -4.94 6.85 -12.57
CA GLY A 262 -5.24 8.27 -12.66
C GLY A 262 -4.83 9.11 -11.45
N SER A 263 -4.64 8.52 -10.27
CA SER A 263 -4.17 9.24 -9.08
C SER A 263 -3.55 8.33 -8.03
N MET A 264 -2.44 8.77 -7.42
CA MET A 264 -1.85 8.11 -6.24
C MET A 264 -2.80 8.13 -5.02
N GLY A 265 -3.74 9.07 -4.98
CA GLY A 265 -4.79 9.14 -3.96
C GLY A 265 -5.79 7.98 -4.00
N MET A 266 -5.67 7.07 -4.97
CA MET A 266 -6.50 5.87 -5.14
C MET A 266 -5.80 4.58 -4.71
N LEU A 267 -4.53 4.61 -4.32
CA LEU A 267 -3.72 3.42 -4.07
C LEU A 267 -3.57 3.12 -2.56
N PRO A 268 -4.32 2.16 -2.00
CA PRO A 268 -4.09 1.66 -0.64
C PRO A 268 -2.92 0.69 -0.61
N SER A 269 -2.42 0.44 0.59
CA SER A 269 -1.36 -0.54 0.83
C SER A 269 -1.58 -1.29 2.14
N ALA A 270 -1.27 -2.58 2.14
CA ALA A 270 -1.25 -3.44 3.32
C ALA A 270 0.11 -4.11 3.45
N SER A 271 0.80 -3.91 4.57
CA SER A 271 2.03 -4.64 4.91
C SER A 271 1.72 -5.67 5.98
N LEU A 272 1.90 -6.97 5.70
CA LEU A 272 1.41 -8.08 6.52
C LEU A 272 2.55 -8.99 6.98
N ASN A 273 2.38 -9.61 8.16
CA ASN A 273 3.19 -10.73 8.61
C ASN A 273 2.44 -12.07 8.47
N GLU A 274 3.10 -13.16 8.84
CA GLU A 274 2.55 -14.51 8.76
C GLU A 274 1.32 -14.76 9.66
N GLN A 275 1.18 -13.98 10.76
CA GLN A 275 0.09 -14.10 11.72
C GLN A 275 -1.13 -13.26 11.34
N GLY A 276 -1.08 -12.51 10.23
CA GLY A 276 -2.15 -11.62 9.80
C GLY A 276 -2.15 -10.25 10.49
N PHE A 277 -1.14 -9.95 11.34
CA PHE A 277 -0.94 -8.59 11.82
C PHE A 277 -0.44 -7.71 10.66
N GLY A 278 -0.98 -6.49 10.56
CA GLY A 278 -0.68 -5.62 9.44
C GLY A 278 -0.56 -4.14 9.79
N LEU A 279 0.18 -3.43 8.94
CA LEU A 279 0.26 -1.98 8.86
C LEU A 279 -0.37 -1.56 7.53
N TYR A 280 -1.34 -0.66 7.60
CA TYR A 280 -2.17 -0.24 6.48
C TYR A 280 -2.03 1.25 6.25
N GLU A 281 -1.59 1.65 5.07
CA GLU A 281 -1.27 3.02 4.72
C GLU A 281 -1.57 3.33 3.25
N PRO A 282 -1.90 4.57 2.88
CA PRO A 282 -1.90 4.96 1.47
C PRO A 282 -0.48 4.89 0.90
N ALA A 283 -0.32 4.49 -0.35
CA ALA A 283 1.00 4.42 -1.00
C ALA A 283 1.58 5.80 -1.36
N GLY A 284 0.75 6.84 -1.33
CA GLY A 284 1.19 8.23 -1.56
C GLY A 284 1.99 8.80 -0.40
N GLY A 285 2.77 9.86 -0.68
CA GLY A 285 3.58 10.56 0.31
C GLY A 285 2.77 11.52 1.20
N SER A 286 3.48 12.30 2.01
CA SER A 286 2.90 13.26 2.96
C SER A 286 2.36 14.55 2.33
N ALA A 287 2.68 14.84 1.06
CA ALA A 287 2.24 16.00 0.27
C ALA A 287 2.16 17.30 1.10
N PRO A 288 3.28 17.79 1.65
CA PRO A 288 3.29 18.90 2.60
C PRO A 288 2.80 20.22 1.99
N ASP A 289 2.87 20.35 0.67
CA ASP A 289 2.41 21.51 -0.11
C ASP A 289 0.89 21.69 -0.09
N ILE A 290 0.13 20.60 0.06
CA ILE A 290 -1.34 20.64 0.12
C ILE A 290 -1.91 20.35 1.52
N ALA A 291 -1.07 20.06 2.48
CA ALA A 291 -1.49 19.73 3.85
C ALA A 291 -2.30 20.85 4.50
N GLY A 292 -3.43 20.50 5.10
CA GLY A 292 -4.35 21.43 5.77
C GLY A 292 -5.20 22.30 4.83
N LYS A 293 -5.12 22.09 3.51
CA LYS A 293 -5.92 22.85 2.53
C LYS A 293 -7.27 22.20 2.20
N ASN A 294 -7.58 21.06 2.78
CA ASN A 294 -8.82 20.33 2.53
C ASN A 294 -9.04 19.94 1.04
N ILE A 295 -7.94 19.62 0.35
CA ILE A 295 -7.98 19.22 -1.08
C ILE A 295 -7.38 17.82 -1.33
N ALA A 296 -6.73 17.23 -0.33
CA ALA A 296 -6.16 15.90 -0.43
C ALA A 296 -7.25 14.84 -0.65
N ASN A 297 -6.99 13.86 -1.52
CA ASN A 297 -7.89 12.73 -1.75
C ASN A 297 -7.79 11.73 -0.57
N PRO A 298 -8.87 11.46 0.19
CA PRO A 298 -8.82 10.55 1.33
C PRO A 298 -9.07 9.08 0.95
N ILE A 299 -9.39 8.78 -0.31
CA ILE A 299 -9.86 7.45 -0.76
C ILE A 299 -8.83 6.38 -0.47
N ALA A 300 -7.54 6.60 -0.76
CA ALA A 300 -6.49 5.62 -0.49
C ALA A 300 -6.38 5.26 1.01
N GLN A 301 -6.54 6.24 1.91
CA GLN A 301 -6.56 6.00 3.36
C GLN A 301 -7.81 5.21 3.79
N ILE A 302 -8.96 5.52 3.22
CA ILE A 302 -10.22 4.81 3.47
C ILE A 302 -10.16 3.38 2.91
N LEU A 303 -9.58 3.17 1.73
CA LEU A 303 -9.33 1.84 1.18
C LEU A 303 -8.30 1.06 2.02
N SER A 304 -7.28 1.73 2.59
CA SER A 304 -6.35 1.09 3.52
C SER A 304 -7.07 0.61 4.78
N LEU A 305 -8.07 1.34 5.29
CA LEU A 305 -8.95 0.85 6.34
C LEU A 305 -9.77 -0.37 5.88
N ALA A 306 -10.27 -0.40 4.65
CA ALA A 306 -10.96 -1.58 4.11
C ALA A 306 -10.04 -2.82 4.08
N LEU A 307 -8.79 -2.66 3.65
CA LEU A 307 -7.79 -3.73 3.70
C LEU A 307 -7.53 -4.21 5.14
N LEU A 308 -7.43 -3.29 6.11
CA LEU A 308 -7.28 -3.62 7.53
C LEU A 308 -8.44 -4.48 8.04
N LEU A 309 -9.67 -4.08 7.74
CA LEU A 309 -10.87 -4.83 8.12
C LEU A 309 -10.87 -6.24 7.51
N ARG A 310 -10.46 -6.37 6.26
CA ARG A 310 -10.40 -7.65 5.53
C ARG A 310 -9.30 -8.56 6.05
N PHE A 311 -8.06 -8.09 6.07
CA PHE A 311 -6.91 -8.96 6.30
C PHE A 311 -6.58 -9.20 7.77
N SER A 312 -6.62 -8.16 8.63
CA SER A 312 -6.31 -8.33 10.05
C SER A 312 -7.52 -8.67 10.90
N LEU A 313 -8.71 -8.13 10.58
CA LEU A 313 -9.88 -8.35 11.41
C LEU A 313 -10.85 -9.42 10.87
N GLY A 314 -10.68 -9.89 9.62
CA GLY A 314 -11.55 -10.87 8.99
C GLY A 314 -13.00 -10.38 8.82
N LYS A 315 -13.17 -9.10 8.43
CA LYS A 315 -14.46 -8.44 8.26
C LYS A 315 -14.70 -8.08 6.79
N ASP A 316 -14.81 -9.11 5.95
CA ASP A 316 -14.95 -8.96 4.50
C ASP A 316 -16.17 -8.14 4.10
N ASP A 317 -17.33 -8.36 4.76
CA ASP A 317 -18.57 -7.62 4.45
C ASP A 317 -18.43 -6.11 4.74
N ALA A 318 -17.73 -5.75 5.83
CA ALA A 318 -17.47 -4.36 6.17
C ALA A 318 -16.46 -3.71 5.20
N ALA A 319 -15.44 -4.45 4.78
CA ALA A 319 -14.50 -3.98 3.77
C ALA A 319 -15.20 -3.77 2.42
N ALA A 320 -16.02 -4.72 1.98
CA ALA A 320 -16.80 -4.61 0.75
C ALA A 320 -17.77 -3.43 0.77
N ALA A 321 -18.40 -3.14 1.93
CA ALA A 321 -19.28 -1.98 2.08
C ALA A 321 -18.53 -0.65 1.87
N ILE A 322 -17.29 -0.54 2.34
CA ILE A 322 -16.45 0.65 2.08
C ILE A 322 -16.13 0.76 0.59
N GLU A 323 -15.70 -0.34 -0.04
CA GLU A 323 -15.36 -0.36 -1.46
C GLU A 323 -16.57 0.00 -2.35
N ASN A 324 -17.76 -0.51 -2.01
CA ASN A 324 -19.00 -0.17 -2.71
C ASN A 324 -19.39 1.30 -2.51
N ALA A 325 -19.25 1.84 -1.30
CA ALA A 325 -19.50 3.26 -1.03
C ALA A 325 -18.58 4.19 -1.84
N ILE A 326 -17.32 3.81 -2.01
CA ILE A 326 -16.37 4.54 -2.86
C ILE A 326 -16.80 4.45 -4.33
N ASN A 327 -17.11 3.25 -4.86
CA ASN A 327 -17.61 3.07 -6.21
C ASN A 327 -18.81 3.99 -6.47
N GLN A 328 -19.78 3.99 -5.58
CA GLN A 328 -20.99 4.80 -5.69
C GLN A 328 -20.69 6.31 -5.66
N ALA A 329 -19.78 6.76 -4.79
CA ALA A 329 -19.37 8.17 -4.76
C ALA A 329 -18.75 8.58 -6.11
N LEU A 330 -17.90 7.73 -6.67
CA LEU A 330 -17.29 7.98 -7.97
C LEU A 330 -18.31 7.90 -9.13
N GLU A 331 -19.24 6.97 -9.14
CA GLU A 331 -20.30 6.87 -10.14
C GLU A 331 -21.25 8.09 -10.12
N GLN A 332 -21.51 8.66 -8.94
CA GLN A 332 -22.30 9.88 -8.78
C GLN A 332 -21.54 11.17 -9.14
N GLY A 333 -20.26 11.04 -9.56
CA GLY A 333 -19.48 12.17 -10.04
C GLY A 333 -18.76 12.96 -8.94
N TYR A 334 -18.74 12.49 -7.69
CA TYR A 334 -17.94 13.13 -6.65
C TYR A 334 -16.45 12.92 -6.91
N ARG A 335 -15.67 14.00 -6.97
CA ARG A 335 -14.24 14.01 -7.30
C ARG A 335 -13.49 14.98 -6.42
N THR A 336 -12.35 14.55 -5.89
CA THR A 336 -11.35 15.46 -5.31
C THR A 336 -10.53 16.13 -6.42
N ALA A 337 -9.74 17.14 -6.09
CA ALA A 337 -9.04 17.97 -7.07
C ALA A 337 -8.14 17.19 -8.05
N ASP A 338 -7.51 16.12 -7.59
CA ASP A 338 -6.67 15.20 -8.38
C ASP A 338 -7.45 14.39 -9.43
N LEU A 339 -8.77 14.28 -9.26
CA LEU A 339 -9.68 13.48 -10.11
C LEU A 339 -10.80 14.35 -10.74
N ALA A 340 -10.75 15.66 -10.62
CA ALA A 340 -11.83 16.55 -11.10
C ALA A 340 -11.57 17.09 -12.52
N GLY A 341 -10.32 17.12 -12.98
CA GLY A 341 -9.97 17.81 -14.23
C GLY A 341 -10.49 19.25 -14.23
N ASP A 342 -11.23 19.63 -15.27
CA ASP A 342 -11.93 20.94 -15.37
C ASP A 342 -13.29 20.95 -14.64
N GLY A 343 -13.68 19.84 -14.02
CA GLY A 343 -14.92 19.71 -13.26
C GLY A 343 -14.88 20.34 -11.88
N LYS A 344 -16.02 20.31 -11.19
CA LYS A 344 -16.12 20.80 -9.81
C LYS A 344 -15.49 19.79 -8.84
N ALA A 345 -14.41 20.16 -8.19
CA ALA A 345 -13.82 19.38 -7.10
C ALA A 345 -14.58 19.59 -5.78
N ILE A 346 -14.60 18.53 -4.96
CA ILE A 346 -15.01 18.58 -3.55
C ILE A 346 -13.79 18.46 -2.65
N GLY A 347 -13.93 18.88 -1.38
CA GLY A 347 -12.84 18.82 -0.42
C GLY A 347 -12.67 17.44 0.22
N THR A 348 -11.52 17.24 0.88
CA THR A 348 -11.18 16.04 1.66
C THR A 348 -12.29 15.66 2.64
N ASN A 349 -12.79 16.64 3.40
CA ASN A 349 -13.83 16.41 4.40
C ASN A 349 -15.16 15.97 3.76
N GLU A 350 -15.57 16.64 2.68
CA GLU A 350 -16.83 16.34 1.98
C GLU A 350 -16.79 14.93 1.38
N MET A 351 -15.68 14.53 0.76
CA MET A 351 -15.50 13.17 0.25
C MET A 351 -15.62 12.13 1.38
N GLY A 352 -14.97 12.38 2.51
CA GLY A 352 -15.07 11.49 3.68
C GLY A 352 -16.48 11.38 4.24
N ASP A 353 -17.24 12.49 4.32
CA ASP A 353 -18.62 12.52 4.79
C ASP A 353 -19.55 11.75 3.85
N ILE A 354 -19.39 11.89 2.53
CA ILE A 354 -20.16 11.16 1.52
C ILE A 354 -19.93 9.65 1.63
N ILE A 355 -18.67 9.21 1.71
CA ILE A 355 -18.35 7.78 1.80
C ILE A 355 -18.88 7.21 3.13
N ALA A 356 -18.69 7.91 4.25
CA ALA A 356 -19.22 7.49 5.55
C ALA A 356 -20.75 7.36 5.55
N LYS A 357 -21.46 8.30 4.91
CA LYS A 357 -22.92 8.26 4.71
C LYS A 357 -23.33 7.02 3.91
N PHE A 358 -22.71 6.76 2.77
CA PHE A 358 -23.04 5.60 1.93
C PHE A 358 -22.77 4.27 2.65
N VAL A 359 -21.69 4.18 3.43
CA VAL A 359 -21.43 3.03 4.29
C VAL A 359 -22.55 2.86 5.32
N ALA A 360 -23.02 3.93 5.98
CA ALA A 360 -24.07 3.86 7.01
C ALA A 360 -25.43 3.46 6.42
N GLU A 361 -25.78 4.00 5.24
CA GLU A 361 -27.06 3.74 4.57
C GLU A 361 -27.14 2.35 3.95
N GLY A 362 -26.03 1.71 3.66
CA GLY A 362 -26.02 0.36 3.13
C GLY A 362 -26.26 0.29 1.63
N VAL A 363 -25.95 1.34 0.95
CA VAL A 363 -26.13 1.47 -0.51
C VAL A 363 -24.96 0.84 -1.23
#